data_12e052004f016e792601963ae86b3f10
#
_entry.id   12e052004f016e792601963ae86b3f10
#
_cell.length_a   1.000
_cell.length_b   1.000
_cell.length_c   1.000
_cell.angle_alpha   90.00
_cell.angle_beta   90.00
_cell.angle_gamma   90.00
#
_symmetry.space_group_name_H-M   'P 1'
#
loop_
_entity.id
_entity.type
_entity.pdbx_description
1 polymer ?
#
loop_
_entity_poly.entity_id
_entity_poly.type
_entity_poly.pdbx_seq_one_letter_code
_entity_poly.pdbx_strand_id
1 'polypeptide(L)'
;MFWIANYAVASSPQHAARFENDPFQTVIVSPDGGPVWDVQGRLIHIDSSFQSVGQPDVIIAPGMVLGNNREPVNMLGVKEAAVWLRKQYDAGSIVASTGTGGFILGEAGLLDGKSFSTTWWFYHTMRERYPLAQSQWGKVLEEDGRVLTTGGCFSWISLVLHIIQKGAGADVAKLAAGMSLTDNDSLCQHLYVPPGLADNGHPLLLRAQDIIRFKNPSISAAQLAEALNTTERTLQRKLKALTQEKPKEFITRIRIESACVMLANPTISIRQVVTECGYSEETAFRKAFTQIMGMAPARYRQWLADKASPQG
;
A
#
# COMPACT_ATOMS: atom_id res chain seq x y z
N MET A 1 17.91 8.04 0.75
CA MET A 1 16.92 8.96 1.34
C MET A 1 17.34 9.43 2.74
N PHE A 2 17.67 8.58 3.70
CA PHE A 2 18.16 9.02 5.03
C PHE A 2 19.43 9.84 4.95
N TRP A 3 20.40 9.46 4.10
CA TRP A 3 21.57 10.28 3.82
C TRP A 3 21.19 11.66 3.25
N ILE A 4 20.20 11.72 2.36
CA ILE A 4 19.70 13.00 1.82
C ILE A 4 19.08 13.85 2.94
N ALA A 5 18.35 13.23 3.88
CA ALA A 5 17.80 13.95 5.03
C ALA A 5 18.91 14.51 5.94
N ASN A 6 19.95 13.73 6.21
CA ASN A 6 21.12 14.20 6.96
C ASN A 6 21.80 15.38 6.24
N TYR A 7 22.01 15.26 4.92
CA TYR A 7 22.55 16.34 4.11
C TYR A 7 21.67 17.60 4.11
N ALA A 8 20.34 17.42 4.02
CA ALA A 8 19.38 18.53 4.10
C ALA A 8 19.46 19.27 5.44
N VAL A 9 19.60 18.52 6.54
CA VAL A 9 19.79 19.10 7.90
C VAL A 9 21.10 19.85 7.95
N ALA A 10 22.22 19.25 7.55
CA ALA A 10 23.55 19.85 7.59
C ALA A 10 23.64 21.11 6.71
N SER A 11 22.89 21.17 5.61
CA SER A 11 22.89 22.29 4.66
C SER A 11 22.10 23.52 5.15
N SER A 12 21.38 23.43 6.26
CA SER A 12 20.54 24.50 6.80
C SER A 12 20.92 24.80 8.25
N PRO A 13 21.49 25.98 8.56
CA PRO A 13 21.88 26.33 9.93
C PRO A 13 20.72 26.20 10.94
N GLN A 14 19.51 26.52 10.52
CA GLN A 14 18.32 26.40 11.36
C GLN A 14 17.98 24.94 11.73
N HIS A 15 18.17 24.02 10.79
CA HIS A 15 17.93 22.60 11.02
C HIS A 15 19.11 21.95 11.74
N ALA A 16 20.34 22.29 11.37
CA ALA A 16 21.55 21.78 12.02
C ALA A 16 21.58 22.09 13.53
N ALA A 17 21.08 23.25 13.94
CA ALA A 17 21.01 23.63 15.37
C ALA A 17 20.07 22.74 16.21
N ARG A 18 19.22 21.91 15.59
CA ARG A 18 18.26 20.99 16.26
C ARG A 18 18.87 19.63 16.60
N PHE A 19 20.01 19.30 16.00
CA PHE A 19 20.62 17.98 16.12
C PHE A 19 22.10 18.11 16.42
N GLU A 20 22.60 17.42 17.44
CA GLU A 20 24.03 17.37 17.77
C GLU A 20 24.83 16.54 16.76
N ASN A 21 24.18 15.54 16.15
CA ASN A 21 24.73 14.64 15.15
C ASN A 21 23.73 14.45 14.01
N ASP A 22 24.11 13.70 12.98
CA ASP A 22 23.20 13.27 11.92
C ASP A 22 21.95 12.62 12.51
N PRO A 23 20.73 13.09 12.17
CA PRO A 23 19.50 12.55 12.73
C PRO A 23 19.24 11.08 12.38
N PHE A 24 19.89 10.56 11.34
CA PHE A 24 19.69 9.18 10.89
C PHE A 24 21.00 8.45 10.69
N GLN A 25 21.17 7.34 11.39
CA GLN A 25 22.20 6.35 11.13
C GLN A 25 21.55 5.09 10.55
N THR A 26 22.01 4.65 9.39
CA THR A 26 21.52 3.43 8.73
C THR A 26 22.53 2.32 8.84
N VAL A 27 22.06 1.13 9.23
CA VAL A 27 22.85 -0.08 9.37
C VAL A 27 22.16 -1.22 8.60
N ILE A 28 22.87 -1.88 7.73
CA ILE A 28 22.37 -3.06 7.01
C ILE A 28 22.75 -4.30 7.79
N VAL A 29 21.77 -5.14 8.09
CA VAL A 29 21.94 -6.32 8.95
C VAL A 29 21.53 -7.61 8.27
N SER A 30 22.23 -8.70 8.59
CA SER A 30 21.85 -10.06 8.23
C SER A 30 21.91 -10.97 9.47
N PRO A 31 21.38 -12.22 9.41
CA PRO A 31 21.37 -13.10 10.56
C PRO A 31 22.74 -13.28 11.24
N ASP A 32 23.75 -13.52 10.46
CA ASP A 32 25.14 -13.82 10.89
C ASP A 32 26.13 -12.68 10.66
N GLY A 33 25.71 -11.56 10.05
CA GLY A 33 26.59 -10.46 9.63
C GLY A 33 27.33 -10.73 8.32
N GLY A 34 27.10 -11.89 7.71
CA GLY A 34 27.67 -12.24 6.42
C GLY A 34 26.96 -11.53 5.26
N PRO A 35 27.65 -11.36 4.12
CA PRO A 35 27.12 -10.70 2.95
C PRO A 35 25.94 -11.48 2.35
N VAL A 36 24.97 -10.77 1.76
CA VAL A 36 23.83 -11.35 1.09
C VAL A 36 23.80 -11.00 -0.39
N TRP A 37 23.11 -11.80 -1.19
CA TRP A 37 22.98 -11.58 -2.62
C TRP A 37 21.59 -11.00 -2.93
N ASP A 38 21.55 -9.95 -3.74
CA ASP A 38 20.28 -9.45 -4.24
C ASP A 38 19.73 -10.34 -5.39
N VAL A 39 18.52 -10.01 -5.84
CA VAL A 39 17.82 -10.71 -6.92
C VAL A 39 18.60 -10.72 -8.26
N GLN A 40 19.53 -9.80 -8.47
CA GLN A 40 20.34 -9.70 -9.67
C GLN A 40 21.71 -10.37 -9.51
N GLY A 41 21.95 -11.04 -8.37
CA GLY A 41 23.20 -11.68 -8.05
C GLY A 41 24.33 -10.70 -7.64
N ARG A 42 23.97 -9.49 -7.18
CA ARG A 42 24.94 -8.52 -6.67
C ARG A 42 25.12 -8.72 -5.18
N LEU A 43 26.38 -8.64 -4.75
CA LEU A 43 26.73 -8.74 -3.34
C LEU A 43 26.33 -7.47 -2.60
N ILE A 44 25.60 -7.63 -1.51
CA ILE A 44 25.27 -6.57 -0.56
C ILE A 44 26.15 -6.75 0.66
N HIS A 45 26.96 -5.73 0.95
CA HIS A 45 27.74 -5.68 2.17
C HIS A 45 26.84 -5.46 3.39
N ILE A 46 27.14 -6.13 4.46
CA ILE A 46 26.41 -6.10 5.72
C ILE A 46 27.26 -5.41 6.78
N ASP A 47 26.67 -4.49 7.52
CA ASP A 47 27.37 -3.72 8.54
C ASP A 47 27.40 -4.46 9.90
N SER A 48 26.37 -5.28 10.18
CA SER A 48 26.25 -5.98 11.46
C SER A 48 25.36 -7.23 11.40
N SER A 49 25.43 -8.06 12.41
CA SER A 49 24.51 -9.20 12.58
C SER A 49 23.28 -8.82 13.41
N PHE A 50 22.24 -9.68 13.36
CA PHE A 50 21.07 -9.56 14.25
C PHE A 50 21.43 -9.58 15.74
N GLN A 51 22.53 -10.22 16.10
CA GLN A 51 22.97 -10.30 17.50
C GLN A 51 23.77 -9.07 17.95
N SER A 52 24.49 -8.43 17.02
CA SER A 52 25.45 -7.37 17.33
C SER A 52 24.89 -5.95 17.13
N VAL A 53 23.79 -5.79 16.40
CA VAL A 53 23.27 -4.45 16.03
C VAL A 53 22.64 -3.68 17.21
N GLY A 54 22.40 -4.33 18.34
CA GLY A 54 21.70 -3.71 19.46
C GLY A 54 20.20 -3.54 19.23
N GLN A 55 19.63 -2.44 19.74
CA GLN A 55 18.21 -2.12 19.56
C GLN A 55 18.06 -0.90 18.65
N PRO A 56 17.67 -1.08 17.39
CA PRO A 56 17.39 0.02 16.48
C PRO A 56 16.04 0.68 16.80
N ASP A 57 15.92 1.99 16.56
CA ASP A 57 14.64 2.71 16.69
C ASP A 57 13.61 2.24 15.65
N VAL A 58 14.09 2.01 14.42
CA VAL A 58 13.25 1.60 13.27
C VAL A 58 13.94 0.48 12.51
N ILE A 59 13.18 -0.58 12.19
CA ILE A 59 13.63 -1.68 11.35
C ILE A 59 12.80 -1.71 10.08
N ILE A 60 13.46 -1.77 8.93
CA ILE A 60 12.79 -1.86 7.62
C ILE A 60 13.08 -3.23 7.01
N ALA A 61 12.06 -4.07 6.89
CA ALA A 61 12.11 -5.33 6.15
C ALA A 61 11.95 -5.03 4.65
N PRO A 62 12.97 -5.28 3.81
CA PRO A 62 12.93 -5.00 2.39
C PRO A 62 12.02 -6.00 1.65
N GLY A 63 11.60 -5.61 0.44
CA GLY A 63 10.98 -6.55 -0.50
C GLY A 63 11.94 -7.69 -0.86
N MET A 64 11.38 -8.88 -1.07
CA MET A 64 12.14 -10.08 -1.40
C MET A 64 11.55 -10.79 -2.63
N VAL A 65 12.35 -11.69 -3.21
CA VAL A 65 11.94 -12.52 -4.36
C VAL A 65 10.97 -13.58 -3.90
N LEU A 66 9.89 -13.74 -4.67
CA LEU A 66 8.94 -14.83 -4.51
C LEU A 66 9.16 -15.89 -5.58
N GLY A 67 8.98 -17.15 -5.18
CA GLY A 67 8.92 -18.28 -6.09
C GLY A 67 7.61 -18.37 -6.89
N ASN A 68 7.50 -19.36 -7.75
CA ASN A 68 6.30 -19.61 -8.57
C ASN A 68 5.04 -19.89 -7.73
N ASN A 69 5.20 -20.36 -6.50
CA ASN A 69 4.15 -20.58 -5.52
C ASN A 69 3.72 -19.30 -4.78
N ARG A 70 4.25 -18.13 -5.19
CA ARG A 70 4.04 -16.82 -4.54
C ARG A 70 4.49 -16.74 -3.08
N GLU A 71 5.38 -17.61 -2.67
CA GLU A 71 6.03 -17.56 -1.36
C GLU A 71 7.48 -17.09 -1.49
N PRO A 72 8.08 -16.51 -0.44
CA PRO A 72 9.50 -16.17 -0.42
C PRO A 72 10.37 -17.40 -0.77
N VAL A 73 11.34 -17.21 -1.65
CA VAL A 73 12.25 -18.29 -2.07
C VAL A 73 13.03 -18.84 -0.86
N ASN A 74 13.41 -17.96 0.07
CA ASN A 74 14.09 -18.34 1.30
C ASN A 74 13.17 -18.18 2.52
N MET A 75 12.19 -19.06 2.69
CA MET A 75 11.29 -19.06 3.85
C MET A 75 12.00 -19.33 5.19
N LEU A 76 13.13 -20.05 5.17
CA LEU A 76 13.91 -20.26 6.40
C LEU A 76 14.49 -18.94 6.91
N GLY A 77 15.14 -18.18 6.05
CA GLY A 77 15.66 -16.85 6.39
C GLY A 77 14.55 -15.85 6.78
N VAL A 78 13.36 -15.96 6.17
CA VAL A 78 12.20 -15.16 6.58
C VAL A 78 11.80 -15.45 8.02
N LYS A 79 11.72 -16.73 8.40
CA LYS A 79 11.36 -17.12 9.77
C LYS A 79 12.43 -16.72 10.80
N GLU A 80 13.70 -16.84 10.44
CA GLU A 80 14.81 -16.38 11.29
C GLU A 80 14.74 -14.86 11.52
N ALA A 81 14.57 -14.08 10.45
CA ALA A 81 14.38 -12.64 10.53
C ALA A 81 13.12 -12.27 11.33
N ALA A 82 12.04 -13.04 11.20
CA ALA A 82 10.79 -12.82 11.94
C ALA A 82 10.96 -12.97 13.46
N VAL A 83 11.71 -13.97 13.91
CA VAL A 83 12.01 -14.17 15.33
C VAL A 83 12.79 -12.97 15.88
N TRP A 84 13.82 -12.52 15.18
CA TRP A 84 14.59 -11.36 15.59
C TRP A 84 13.75 -10.07 15.56
N LEU A 85 12.98 -9.85 14.50
CA LEU A 85 12.10 -8.69 14.34
C LEU A 85 11.07 -8.60 15.46
N ARG A 86 10.48 -9.75 15.85
CA ARG A 86 9.53 -9.83 16.96
C ARG A 86 10.19 -9.39 18.28
N LYS A 87 11.39 -9.88 18.57
CA LYS A 87 12.14 -9.48 19.77
C LYS A 87 12.40 -7.98 19.81
N GLN A 88 12.81 -7.38 18.70
CA GLN A 88 13.07 -5.94 18.61
C GLN A 88 11.77 -5.11 18.76
N TYR A 89 10.68 -5.57 18.15
CA TYR A 89 9.37 -4.94 18.34
C TYR A 89 8.93 -4.97 19.80
N ASP A 90 9.06 -6.09 20.49
CA ASP A 90 8.72 -6.22 21.91
C ASP A 90 9.63 -5.34 22.79
N ALA A 91 10.87 -5.10 22.39
CA ALA A 91 11.80 -4.17 23.03
C ALA A 91 11.50 -2.69 22.75
N GLY A 92 10.58 -2.36 21.83
CA GLY A 92 10.14 -0.99 21.60
C GLY A 92 10.38 -0.44 20.20
N SER A 93 11.09 -1.13 19.32
CA SER A 93 11.37 -0.68 17.96
C SER A 93 10.10 -0.52 17.13
N ILE A 94 10.10 0.45 16.22
CA ILE A 94 9.14 0.53 15.11
C ILE A 94 9.58 -0.48 14.05
N VAL A 95 8.63 -1.24 13.52
CA VAL A 95 8.91 -2.19 12.44
C VAL A 95 8.18 -1.77 11.17
N ALA A 96 8.89 -1.81 10.06
CA ALA A 96 8.37 -1.38 8.78
C ALA A 96 8.64 -2.44 7.71
N SER A 97 7.82 -2.47 6.65
CA SER A 97 8.05 -3.33 5.48
C SER A 97 7.73 -2.64 4.17
N THR A 98 8.44 -3.04 3.14
CA THR A 98 8.14 -2.64 1.76
C THR A 98 7.68 -3.86 0.95
N GLY A 99 6.51 -3.76 0.31
CA GLY A 99 5.98 -4.80 -0.56
C GLY A 99 5.98 -6.20 0.08
N THR A 100 6.74 -7.12 -0.49
CA THR A 100 6.86 -8.51 -0.02
C THR A 100 7.62 -8.66 1.31
N GLY A 101 8.27 -7.62 1.82
CA GLY A 101 8.83 -7.61 3.18
C GLY A 101 7.78 -7.84 4.27
N GLY A 102 6.51 -7.60 3.95
CA GLY A 102 5.37 -7.92 4.82
C GLY A 102 5.29 -9.39 5.24
N PHE A 103 5.90 -10.31 4.49
CA PHE A 103 5.99 -11.72 4.92
C PHE A 103 6.78 -11.87 6.23
N ILE A 104 7.86 -11.11 6.43
CA ILE A 104 8.63 -11.17 7.69
C ILE A 104 7.75 -10.69 8.86
N LEU A 105 7.00 -9.61 8.67
CA LEU A 105 6.08 -9.11 9.70
C LEU A 105 4.95 -10.11 9.99
N GLY A 106 4.42 -10.75 8.95
CA GLY A 106 3.38 -11.78 9.09
C GLY A 106 3.87 -13.03 9.84
N GLU A 107 5.04 -13.56 9.47
CA GLU A 107 5.67 -14.70 10.18
C GLU A 107 6.05 -14.34 11.63
N ALA A 108 6.33 -13.06 11.92
CA ALA A 108 6.56 -12.57 13.28
C ALA A 108 5.26 -12.40 14.08
N GLY A 109 4.06 -12.65 13.51
CA GLY A 109 2.76 -12.43 14.14
C GLY A 109 2.45 -10.94 14.41
N LEU A 110 3.15 -10.03 13.73
CA LEU A 110 3.01 -8.58 13.94
C LEU A 110 1.89 -7.96 13.10
N LEU A 111 1.29 -8.72 12.19
CA LEU A 111 0.13 -8.29 11.40
C LEU A 111 -1.21 -8.72 12.01
N ASP A 112 -1.21 -9.62 13.00
CA ASP A 112 -2.44 -10.14 13.61
C ASP A 112 -3.24 -9.02 14.29
N GLY A 113 -4.50 -8.89 13.87
CA GLY A 113 -5.42 -7.85 14.34
C GLY A 113 -5.10 -6.43 13.84
N LYS A 114 -4.06 -6.25 13.03
CA LYS A 114 -3.61 -4.95 12.54
C LYS A 114 -4.00 -4.69 11.09
N SER A 115 -4.17 -3.40 10.79
CA SER A 115 -4.26 -2.91 9.42
C SER A 115 -2.88 -2.92 8.76
N PHE A 116 -2.81 -3.40 7.52
CA PHE A 116 -1.57 -3.39 6.76
C PHE A 116 -1.80 -3.11 5.27
N SER A 117 -0.81 -2.50 4.62
CA SER A 117 -0.75 -2.34 3.18
C SER A 117 0.19 -3.37 2.56
N THR A 118 -0.15 -3.83 1.37
CA THR A 118 0.72 -4.66 0.51
C THR A 118 0.50 -4.29 -0.94
N THR A 119 1.35 -4.78 -1.83
CA THR A 119 1.13 -4.62 -3.28
C THR A 119 -0.17 -5.30 -3.70
N TRP A 120 -0.97 -4.62 -4.51
CA TRP A 120 -2.30 -5.09 -4.91
C TRP A 120 -2.31 -6.50 -5.51
N TRP A 121 -1.24 -6.92 -6.24
CA TRP A 121 -1.14 -8.28 -6.80
C TRP A 121 -0.71 -9.36 -5.81
N PHE A 122 -0.30 -9.00 -4.59
CA PHE A 122 -0.04 -9.92 -3.48
C PHE A 122 -1.12 -9.87 -2.40
N TYR A 123 -2.11 -9.03 -2.55
CA TYR A 123 -3.20 -8.86 -1.61
C TYR A 123 -3.81 -10.19 -1.16
N HIS A 124 -4.16 -11.05 -2.13
CA HIS A 124 -4.80 -12.32 -1.82
C HIS A 124 -3.87 -13.33 -1.16
N THR A 125 -2.63 -13.41 -1.62
CA THR A 125 -1.61 -14.29 -1.03
C THR A 125 -1.36 -13.93 0.44
N MET A 126 -1.21 -12.64 0.73
CA MET A 126 -1.02 -12.17 2.11
C MET A 126 -2.23 -12.44 2.99
N ARG A 127 -3.44 -12.24 2.45
CA ARG A 127 -4.68 -12.48 3.19
C ARG A 127 -4.96 -13.95 3.47
N GLU A 128 -4.66 -14.83 2.53
CA GLU A 128 -4.80 -16.28 2.73
C GLU A 128 -3.82 -16.77 3.79
N ARG A 129 -2.59 -16.26 3.77
CA ARG A 129 -1.55 -16.67 4.69
C ARG A 129 -1.71 -16.07 6.09
N TYR A 130 -2.16 -14.81 6.18
CA TYR A 130 -2.33 -14.07 7.44
C TYR A 130 -3.79 -13.64 7.63
N PRO A 131 -4.71 -14.57 7.90
CA PRO A 131 -6.16 -14.31 7.91
C PRO A 131 -6.62 -13.39 9.04
N LEU A 132 -5.83 -13.21 10.08
CA LEU A 132 -6.12 -12.30 11.19
C LEU A 132 -5.74 -10.84 10.87
N ALA A 133 -4.95 -10.60 9.84
CA ALA A 133 -4.54 -9.27 9.40
C ALA A 133 -5.63 -8.58 8.56
N GLN A 134 -5.74 -7.24 8.68
CA GLN A 134 -6.74 -6.43 7.98
C GLN A 134 -6.06 -5.68 6.82
N SER A 135 -6.18 -6.21 5.62
CA SER A 135 -5.53 -5.60 4.46
C SER A 135 -6.21 -4.31 3.98
N GLN A 136 -5.41 -3.27 3.83
CA GLN A 136 -5.75 -1.96 3.27
C GLN A 136 -5.13 -1.79 1.88
N TRP A 137 -5.43 -2.71 0.98
CA TRP A 137 -4.76 -2.82 -0.32
C TRP A 137 -4.80 -1.57 -1.21
N GLY A 138 -5.75 -0.66 -0.99
CA GLY A 138 -5.82 0.60 -1.73
C GLY A 138 -4.82 1.66 -1.28
N LYS A 139 -4.25 1.54 -0.09
CA LYS A 139 -3.29 2.50 0.46
C LYS A 139 -1.86 2.16 0.04
N VAL A 140 -1.08 3.18 -0.23
CA VAL A 140 0.37 3.04 -0.48
C VAL A 140 1.13 2.77 0.81
N LEU A 141 0.74 3.44 1.91
CA LEU A 141 1.31 3.28 3.24
C LEU A 141 0.18 3.11 4.26
N GLU A 142 0.37 2.19 5.17
CA GLU A 142 -0.49 1.98 6.35
C GLU A 142 0.37 1.95 7.60
N GLU A 143 -0.08 2.69 8.63
CA GLU A 143 0.51 2.71 9.96
C GLU A 143 -0.53 2.23 10.97
N ASP A 144 -0.21 1.19 11.71
CA ASP A 144 -1.00 0.69 12.83
C ASP A 144 -0.11 0.49 14.06
N GLY A 145 -0.11 1.50 14.92
CA GLY A 145 0.78 1.57 16.06
C GLY A 145 2.25 1.70 15.65
N ARG A 146 3.08 0.73 16.03
CA ARG A 146 4.50 0.67 15.67
C ARG A 146 4.78 -0.23 14.45
N VAL A 147 3.76 -0.55 13.67
CA VAL A 147 3.87 -1.34 12.44
C VAL A 147 3.56 -0.44 11.25
N LEU A 148 4.52 -0.30 10.34
CA LEU A 148 4.36 0.43 9.09
C LEU A 148 4.51 -0.53 7.91
N THR A 149 3.59 -0.46 6.96
CA THR A 149 3.62 -1.33 5.79
C THR A 149 3.33 -0.54 4.53
N THR A 150 4.00 -0.90 3.45
CA THR A 150 3.75 -0.25 2.16
C THR A 150 3.53 -1.24 1.03
N GLY A 151 2.71 -0.81 0.05
CA GLY A 151 2.44 -1.56 -1.15
C GLY A 151 2.85 -0.79 -2.42
N GLY A 152 3.46 -1.51 -3.37
CA GLY A 152 3.99 -0.93 -4.60
C GLY A 152 5.52 -0.88 -4.63
N CYS A 153 6.08 -0.99 -5.84
CA CYS A 153 7.54 -1.13 -6.01
C CYS A 153 8.34 0.09 -5.53
N PHE A 154 7.77 1.30 -5.65
CA PHE A 154 8.41 2.56 -5.24
C PHE A 154 7.86 3.13 -3.93
N SER A 155 6.98 2.41 -3.26
CA SER A 155 6.37 2.86 -2.00
C SER A 155 7.36 2.98 -0.83
N TRP A 156 8.57 2.41 -0.98
CA TRP A 156 9.65 2.63 -0.03
C TRP A 156 10.01 4.12 0.12
N ILE A 157 9.82 4.94 -0.92
CA ILE A 157 10.03 6.39 -0.86
C ILE A 157 9.07 7.02 0.15
N SER A 158 7.76 6.72 0.03
CA SER A 158 6.75 7.21 0.97
C SER A 158 7.03 6.72 2.40
N LEU A 159 7.46 5.47 2.56
CA LEU A 159 7.83 4.93 3.87
C LEU A 159 8.99 5.70 4.50
N VAL A 160 10.06 5.89 3.75
CA VAL A 160 11.25 6.57 4.27
C VAL A 160 10.96 8.05 4.57
N LEU A 161 10.22 8.76 3.70
CA LEU A 161 9.78 10.14 3.98
C LEU A 161 8.89 10.22 5.22
N HIS A 162 8.02 9.24 5.42
CA HIS A 162 7.20 9.16 6.64
C HIS A 162 8.06 8.94 7.90
N ILE A 163 9.06 8.06 7.84
CA ILE A 163 10.02 7.85 8.94
C ILE A 163 10.84 9.12 9.20
N ILE A 164 11.32 9.81 8.15
CA ILE A 164 12.03 11.08 8.28
C ILE A 164 11.14 12.13 8.95
N GLN A 165 9.87 12.21 8.56
CA GLN A 165 8.91 13.12 9.16
C GLN A 165 8.71 12.85 10.66
N LYS A 166 8.66 11.58 11.07
CA LYS A 166 8.53 11.18 12.49
C LYS A 166 9.79 11.47 13.30
N GLY A 167 10.97 11.23 12.73
CA GLY A 167 12.25 11.37 13.43
C GLY A 167 12.84 12.79 13.41
N ALA A 168 12.68 13.53 12.32
CA ALA A 168 13.32 14.84 12.13
C ALA A 168 12.34 16.00 11.87
N GLY A 169 11.06 15.71 11.63
CA GLY A 169 10.01 16.70 11.40
C GLY A 169 9.61 16.83 9.93
N ALA A 170 8.44 17.44 9.72
CA ALA A 170 7.83 17.56 8.39
C ALA A 170 8.64 18.49 7.45
N ASP A 171 9.32 19.47 7.99
CA ASP A 171 10.19 20.39 7.27
C ASP A 171 11.42 19.67 6.66
N VAL A 172 12.08 18.82 7.44
CA VAL A 172 13.20 17.99 6.96
C VAL A 172 12.73 16.97 5.92
N ALA A 173 11.57 16.32 6.15
CA ALA A 173 10.99 15.40 5.19
C ALA A 173 10.67 16.09 3.84
N LYS A 174 10.12 17.32 3.89
CA LYS A 174 9.85 18.12 2.69
C LYS A 174 11.13 18.51 1.94
N LEU A 175 12.18 18.89 2.64
CA LEU A 175 13.49 19.19 2.03
C LEU A 175 14.08 17.94 1.37
N ALA A 176 14.06 16.80 2.07
CA ALA A 176 14.57 15.54 1.53
C ALA A 176 13.77 15.09 0.29
N ALA A 177 12.44 15.25 0.29
CA ALA A 177 11.60 15.00 -0.86
C ALA A 177 11.94 15.90 -2.06
N GLY A 178 12.09 17.22 -1.82
CA GLY A 178 12.47 18.18 -2.86
C GLY A 178 13.84 17.89 -3.47
N MET A 179 14.85 17.57 -2.64
CA MET A 179 16.18 17.18 -3.12
C MET A 179 16.18 15.87 -3.91
N SER A 180 15.24 14.99 -3.63
CA SER A 180 15.09 13.70 -4.32
C SER A 180 14.14 13.77 -5.54
N LEU A 181 13.60 14.95 -5.84
CA LEU A 181 12.59 15.15 -6.88
C LEU A 181 11.39 14.20 -6.73
N THR A 182 10.96 13.98 -5.48
CA THR A 182 9.83 13.11 -5.14
C THR A 182 8.76 13.90 -4.41
N ASP A 183 7.50 13.52 -4.61
CA ASP A 183 6.38 14.06 -3.84
C ASP A 183 6.09 13.21 -2.62
N ASN A 184 5.77 13.89 -1.51
CA ASN A 184 5.28 13.22 -0.30
C ASN A 184 3.76 12.93 -0.37
N ASP A 185 3.12 13.20 -1.50
CA ASP A 185 1.71 12.89 -1.72
C ASP A 185 1.53 11.37 -1.82
N SER A 186 0.89 10.81 -0.80
CA SER A 186 0.54 9.39 -0.76
C SER A 186 -0.46 9.07 -1.86
N LEU A 187 0.03 8.69 -3.03
CA LEU A 187 -0.80 8.23 -4.13
C LEU A 187 -1.49 6.93 -3.70
N CYS A 188 -2.79 6.84 -3.92
CA CYS A 188 -3.55 5.63 -3.66
C CYS A 188 -3.21 4.56 -4.70
N GLN A 189 -2.99 3.31 -4.30
CA GLN A 189 -2.72 2.19 -5.23
C GLN A 189 -3.84 2.01 -6.26
N HIS A 190 -5.09 2.35 -5.91
CA HIS A 190 -6.24 2.30 -6.83
C HIS A 190 -6.02 3.07 -8.14
N LEU A 191 -5.14 4.11 -8.13
CA LEU A 191 -4.79 4.87 -9.33
C LEU A 191 -4.05 4.05 -10.39
N TYR A 192 -3.42 2.95 -9.98
CA TYR A 192 -2.51 2.15 -10.81
C TYR A 192 -3.01 0.73 -11.07
N VAL A 193 -4.07 0.30 -10.38
CA VAL A 193 -4.62 -1.05 -10.54
C VAL A 193 -5.51 -1.09 -11.78
N PRO A 194 -5.21 -1.92 -12.79
CA PRO A 194 -6.11 -2.11 -13.92
C PRO A 194 -7.49 -2.58 -13.44
N PRO A 195 -8.57 -2.03 -13.98
CA PRO A 195 -9.93 -2.44 -13.63
C PRO A 195 -10.12 -3.96 -13.74
N GLY A 196 -10.63 -4.59 -12.68
CA GLY A 196 -10.90 -6.04 -12.65
C GLY A 196 -9.72 -6.92 -12.22
N LEU A 197 -8.50 -6.41 -12.12
CA LEU A 197 -7.32 -7.20 -11.74
C LEU A 197 -7.19 -7.42 -10.23
N ALA A 198 -7.85 -6.59 -9.42
CA ALA A 198 -7.84 -6.73 -7.95
C ALA A 198 -8.62 -7.97 -7.45
N ASP A 199 -9.50 -8.52 -8.26
CA ASP A 199 -10.39 -9.61 -7.87
C ASP A 199 -10.02 -10.92 -8.58
N ASN A 200 -9.10 -11.65 -8.13
CA ASN A 200 -8.62 -13.05 -8.38
C ASN A 200 -9.30 -13.93 -9.44
N GLY A 201 -10.12 -13.38 -10.33
CA GLY A 201 -10.86 -14.19 -11.31
C GLY A 201 -11.92 -15.11 -10.68
N HIS A 202 -12.29 -14.92 -9.41
CA HIS A 202 -13.32 -15.75 -8.76
C HIS A 202 -14.68 -15.59 -9.47
N PRO A 203 -15.34 -16.67 -9.93
CA PRO A 203 -16.52 -16.58 -10.78
C PRO A 203 -17.65 -15.71 -10.23
N LEU A 204 -17.87 -15.73 -8.90
CA LEU A 204 -18.87 -14.88 -8.25
C LEU A 204 -18.54 -13.41 -8.35
N LEU A 205 -17.24 -13.05 -8.16
CA LEU A 205 -16.77 -11.64 -8.23
C LEU A 205 -16.87 -11.13 -9.66
N LEU A 206 -16.42 -11.92 -10.63
CA LEU A 206 -16.53 -11.56 -12.06
C LEU A 206 -17.98 -11.30 -12.48
N ARG A 207 -18.91 -12.20 -12.09
CA ARG A 207 -20.34 -12.02 -12.37
C ARG A 207 -20.91 -10.79 -11.67
N ALA A 208 -20.54 -10.56 -10.42
CA ALA A 208 -21.00 -9.38 -9.68
C ALA A 208 -20.49 -8.09 -10.34
N GLN A 209 -19.23 -8.04 -10.75
CA GLN A 209 -18.65 -6.90 -11.47
C GLN A 209 -19.33 -6.66 -12.82
N ASP A 210 -19.56 -7.72 -13.61
CA ASP A 210 -20.26 -7.62 -14.89
C ASP A 210 -21.65 -6.98 -14.72
N ILE A 211 -22.39 -7.42 -13.69
CA ILE A 211 -23.70 -6.85 -13.39
C ILE A 211 -23.59 -5.37 -13.03
N ILE A 212 -22.67 -5.00 -12.14
CA ILE A 212 -22.52 -3.61 -11.68
C ILE A 212 -22.01 -2.71 -12.80
N ARG A 213 -21.05 -3.16 -13.61
CA ARG A 213 -20.42 -2.34 -14.66
C ARG A 213 -21.32 -2.14 -15.88
N PHE A 214 -22.02 -3.19 -16.32
CA PHE A 214 -22.61 -3.21 -17.65
C PHE A 214 -24.13 -3.43 -17.65
N LYS A 215 -24.70 -4.08 -16.62
CA LYS A 215 -26.13 -4.41 -16.63
C LYS A 215 -26.95 -3.44 -15.78
N ASN A 216 -26.49 -3.14 -14.59
CA ASN A 216 -27.19 -2.24 -13.68
C ASN A 216 -26.22 -1.51 -12.74
N PRO A 217 -25.62 -0.38 -13.15
CA PRO A 217 -24.75 0.41 -12.29
C PRO A 217 -25.43 0.93 -11.02
N SER A 218 -26.77 1.09 -11.02
CA SER A 218 -27.53 1.59 -9.87
C SER A 218 -27.91 0.49 -8.87
N ILE A 219 -27.50 -0.76 -9.11
CA ILE A 219 -27.94 -1.94 -8.35
C ILE A 219 -27.69 -1.80 -6.85
N SER A 220 -28.67 -2.20 -6.04
CA SER A 220 -28.52 -2.32 -4.58
C SER A 220 -27.92 -3.68 -4.19
N ALA A 221 -27.52 -3.82 -2.93
CA ALA A 221 -26.99 -5.08 -2.41
C ALA A 221 -28.01 -6.23 -2.48
N ALA A 222 -29.28 -5.92 -2.20
CA ALA A 222 -30.40 -6.87 -2.29
C ALA A 222 -30.59 -7.35 -3.73
N GLN A 223 -30.69 -6.42 -4.66
CA GLN A 223 -30.84 -6.73 -6.10
C GLN A 223 -29.61 -7.48 -6.66
N LEU A 224 -28.41 -7.17 -6.19
CA LEU A 224 -27.20 -7.89 -6.60
C LEU A 224 -27.23 -9.34 -6.09
N ALA A 225 -27.69 -9.57 -4.86
CA ALA A 225 -27.87 -10.91 -4.33
C ALA A 225 -28.89 -11.72 -5.16
N GLU A 226 -30.03 -11.14 -5.49
CA GLU A 226 -31.03 -11.73 -6.35
C GLU A 226 -30.48 -12.06 -7.75
N ALA A 227 -29.79 -11.10 -8.40
CA ALA A 227 -29.18 -11.30 -9.72
C ALA A 227 -28.08 -12.37 -9.74
N LEU A 228 -27.49 -12.66 -8.58
CA LEU A 228 -26.51 -13.73 -8.38
C LEU A 228 -27.15 -15.05 -7.90
N ASN A 229 -28.48 -15.14 -7.85
CA ASN A 229 -29.24 -16.28 -7.34
C ASN A 229 -28.82 -16.68 -5.92
N THR A 230 -28.71 -15.71 -5.02
CA THR A 230 -28.32 -15.93 -3.62
C THR A 230 -29.04 -14.99 -2.67
N THR A 231 -28.95 -15.22 -1.36
CA THR A 231 -29.53 -14.31 -0.36
C THR A 231 -28.51 -13.22 0.00
N GLU A 232 -28.97 -12.04 0.46
CA GLU A 232 -28.10 -10.96 0.94
C GLU A 232 -27.10 -11.44 2.00
N ARG A 233 -27.55 -12.26 2.96
CA ARG A 233 -26.72 -12.84 4.01
C ARG A 233 -25.58 -13.71 3.41
N THR A 234 -25.92 -14.52 2.41
CA THR A 234 -24.93 -15.37 1.73
C THR A 234 -23.98 -14.54 0.89
N LEU A 235 -24.49 -13.53 0.16
CA LEU A 235 -23.66 -12.58 -0.58
C LEU A 235 -22.68 -11.85 0.35
N GLN A 236 -23.18 -11.32 1.48
CA GLN A 236 -22.36 -10.64 2.47
C GLN A 236 -21.26 -11.54 3.01
N ARG A 237 -21.57 -12.78 3.38
CA ARG A 237 -20.58 -13.75 3.87
C ARG A 237 -19.52 -14.07 2.81
N LYS A 238 -19.96 -14.31 1.55
CA LYS A 238 -19.04 -14.62 0.44
C LYS A 238 -18.16 -13.44 0.07
N LEU A 239 -18.72 -12.23 -0.06
CA LEU A 239 -17.93 -11.03 -0.33
C LEU A 239 -16.95 -10.75 0.82
N LYS A 240 -17.40 -10.84 2.08
CA LYS A 240 -16.52 -10.67 3.22
C LYS A 240 -15.37 -11.69 3.24
N ALA A 241 -15.64 -12.94 2.87
CA ALA A 241 -14.61 -13.97 2.77
C ALA A 241 -13.65 -13.75 1.59
N LEU A 242 -14.15 -13.29 0.44
CA LEU A 242 -13.36 -13.12 -0.78
C LEU A 242 -12.64 -11.78 -0.88
N THR A 243 -13.26 -10.67 -0.41
CA THR A 243 -12.76 -9.31 -0.61
C THR A 243 -12.60 -8.53 0.70
N GLN A 244 -13.05 -9.08 1.84
CA GLN A 244 -13.19 -8.41 3.14
C GLN A 244 -14.16 -7.21 3.12
N GLU A 245 -14.80 -6.93 2.00
CA GLU A 245 -15.73 -5.83 1.83
C GLU A 245 -17.16 -6.27 2.16
N LYS A 246 -17.96 -5.33 2.65
CA LYS A 246 -19.43 -5.48 2.67
C LYS A 246 -19.97 -5.26 1.26
N PRO A 247 -21.18 -5.80 0.94
CA PRO A 247 -21.77 -5.64 -0.39
C PRO A 247 -21.83 -4.20 -0.90
N LYS A 248 -22.17 -3.25 -0.02
CA LYS A 248 -22.22 -1.82 -0.37
C LYS A 248 -20.83 -1.26 -0.70
N GLU A 249 -19.81 -1.64 0.04
CA GLU A 249 -18.41 -1.22 -0.18
C GLU A 249 -17.91 -1.77 -1.51
N PHE A 250 -18.16 -3.05 -1.78
CA PHE A 250 -17.82 -3.71 -3.03
C PHE A 250 -18.50 -3.02 -4.24
N ILE A 251 -19.82 -2.78 -4.19
CA ILE A 251 -20.54 -2.07 -5.25
C ILE A 251 -19.96 -0.68 -5.47
N THR A 252 -19.71 0.06 -4.39
CA THR A 252 -19.14 1.41 -4.46
C THR A 252 -17.77 1.39 -5.14
N ARG A 253 -16.89 0.46 -4.76
CA ARG A 253 -15.55 0.32 -5.37
C ARG A 253 -15.66 0.07 -6.87
N ILE A 254 -16.49 -0.88 -7.31
CA ILE A 254 -16.64 -1.20 -8.74
C ILE A 254 -17.17 -0.02 -9.53
N ARG A 255 -18.12 0.76 -8.98
CA ARG A 255 -18.60 2.00 -9.59
C ARG A 255 -17.50 3.05 -9.76
N ILE A 256 -16.65 3.23 -8.74
CA ILE A 256 -15.55 4.19 -8.79
C ILE A 256 -14.46 3.72 -9.77
N GLU A 257 -14.16 2.43 -9.84
CA GLU A 257 -13.27 1.88 -10.88
C GLU A 257 -13.79 2.17 -12.30
N SER A 258 -15.10 2.00 -12.52
CA SER A 258 -15.73 2.36 -13.81
C SER A 258 -15.62 3.86 -14.09
N ALA A 259 -15.83 4.70 -13.07
CA ALA A 259 -15.66 6.16 -13.20
C ALA A 259 -14.23 6.54 -13.59
N CYS A 260 -13.22 5.88 -13.05
CA CYS A 260 -11.81 6.13 -13.40
C CYS A 260 -11.56 5.89 -14.90
N VAL A 261 -12.12 4.82 -15.46
CA VAL A 261 -12.03 4.53 -16.91
C VAL A 261 -12.72 5.63 -17.74
N MET A 262 -13.91 6.05 -17.34
CA MET A 262 -14.66 7.10 -18.06
C MET A 262 -13.99 8.47 -17.95
N LEU A 263 -13.40 8.80 -16.79
CA LEU A 263 -12.70 10.06 -16.58
C LEU A 263 -11.42 10.20 -17.42
N ALA A 264 -10.87 9.11 -17.91
CA ALA A 264 -9.75 9.12 -18.86
C ALA A 264 -10.16 9.73 -20.23
N ASN A 265 -11.44 9.70 -20.56
CA ASN A 265 -11.95 10.37 -21.77
C ASN A 265 -12.31 11.84 -21.44
N PRO A 266 -11.59 12.83 -22.01
CA PRO A 266 -11.82 14.24 -21.72
C PRO A 266 -13.16 14.76 -22.24
N THR A 267 -13.78 14.07 -23.19
CA THR A 267 -15.07 14.50 -23.79
C THR A 267 -16.28 14.17 -22.92
N ILE A 268 -16.16 13.23 -21.98
CA ILE A 268 -17.24 12.83 -21.08
C ILE A 268 -17.30 13.82 -19.90
N SER A 269 -18.46 14.46 -19.67
CA SER A 269 -18.62 15.37 -18.53
C SER A 269 -18.64 14.60 -17.20
N ILE A 270 -18.22 15.26 -16.11
CA ILE A 270 -18.30 14.64 -14.75
C ILE A 270 -19.74 14.25 -14.43
N ARG A 271 -20.71 15.08 -14.79
CA ARG A 271 -22.14 14.78 -14.58
C ARG A 271 -22.57 13.51 -15.30
N GLN A 272 -22.09 13.30 -16.52
CA GLN A 272 -22.35 12.08 -17.28
C GLN A 272 -21.72 10.85 -16.59
N VAL A 273 -20.46 10.96 -16.12
CA VAL A 273 -19.79 9.90 -15.36
C VAL A 273 -20.59 9.53 -14.11
N VAL A 274 -21.14 10.52 -13.38
CA VAL A 274 -21.97 10.31 -12.19
C VAL A 274 -23.19 9.42 -12.52
N THR A 275 -23.89 9.79 -13.58
CA THR A 275 -25.10 9.06 -14.03
C THR A 275 -24.77 7.64 -14.50
N GLU A 276 -23.77 7.50 -15.36
CA GLU A 276 -23.33 6.20 -15.92
C GLU A 276 -22.80 5.24 -14.85
N CYS A 277 -22.20 5.78 -13.76
CA CYS A 277 -21.79 4.97 -12.61
C CYS A 277 -22.92 4.69 -11.59
N GLY A 278 -24.15 5.03 -11.92
CA GLY A 278 -25.34 4.70 -11.12
C GLY A 278 -25.50 5.55 -9.86
N TYR A 279 -25.02 6.79 -9.86
CA TYR A 279 -25.28 7.76 -8.79
C TYR A 279 -26.38 8.73 -9.22
N SER A 280 -27.33 8.96 -8.33
CA SER A 280 -28.37 9.99 -8.49
C SER A 280 -27.89 11.39 -8.11
N GLU A 281 -26.92 11.44 -7.17
CA GLU A 281 -26.42 12.67 -6.58
C GLU A 281 -24.91 12.83 -6.80
N GLU A 282 -24.49 13.95 -7.40
CA GLU A 282 -23.09 14.25 -7.64
C GLU A 282 -22.28 14.36 -6.34
N THR A 283 -22.88 14.87 -5.28
CA THR A 283 -22.27 14.99 -3.94
C THR A 283 -21.90 13.62 -3.37
N ALA A 284 -22.80 12.64 -3.47
CA ALA A 284 -22.56 11.28 -3.02
C ALA A 284 -21.43 10.61 -3.82
N PHE A 285 -21.43 10.80 -5.13
CA PHE A 285 -20.35 10.34 -6.00
C PHE A 285 -19.00 10.95 -5.64
N ARG A 286 -18.91 12.29 -5.51
CA ARG A 286 -17.66 12.99 -5.17
C ARG A 286 -17.09 12.52 -3.84
N LYS A 287 -17.96 12.32 -2.82
CA LYS A 287 -17.53 11.78 -1.52
C LYS A 287 -16.97 10.37 -1.65
N ALA A 288 -17.67 9.47 -2.33
CA ALA A 288 -17.24 8.10 -2.55
C ALA A 288 -15.93 8.03 -3.37
N PHE A 289 -15.86 8.83 -4.43
CA PHE A 289 -14.66 8.91 -5.28
C PHE A 289 -13.44 9.39 -4.49
N THR A 290 -13.59 10.50 -3.74
CA THR A 290 -12.49 11.05 -2.92
C THR A 290 -12.07 10.09 -1.81
N GLN A 291 -13.02 9.38 -1.20
CA GLN A 291 -12.71 8.38 -0.17
C GLN A 291 -11.88 7.21 -0.71
N ILE A 292 -12.18 6.75 -1.93
CA ILE A 292 -11.50 5.60 -2.54
C ILE A 292 -10.20 6.02 -3.24
N MET A 293 -10.25 7.13 -4.01
CA MET A 293 -9.15 7.56 -4.87
C MET A 293 -8.20 8.56 -4.20
N GLY A 294 -8.52 9.06 -2.99
CA GLY A 294 -7.71 10.05 -2.28
C GLY A 294 -7.77 11.47 -2.87
N MET A 295 -8.46 11.67 -4.01
CA MET A 295 -8.56 12.97 -4.67
C MET A 295 -9.92 13.16 -5.35
N ALA A 296 -10.30 14.43 -5.62
CA ALA A 296 -11.55 14.75 -6.30
C ALA A 296 -11.55 14.31 -7.78
N PRO A 297 -12.71 13.96 -8.38
CA PRO A 297 -12.81 13.50 -9.76
C PRO A 297 -12.18 14.45 -10.80
N ALA A 298 -12.35 15.76 -10.61
CA ALA A 298 -11.77 16.77 -11.52
C ALA A 298 -10.23 16.78 -11.43
N ARG A 299 -9.67 16.66 -10.22
CA ARG A 299 -8.21 16.57 -10.02
C ARG A 299 -7.66 15.26 -10.60
N TYR A 300 -8.39 14.16 -10.47
CA TYR A 300 -8.03 12.89 -11.07
C TYR A 300 -7.95 12.98 -12.62
N ARG A 301 -8.94 13.63 -13.25
CA ARG A 301 -8.92 13.87 -14.71
C ARG A 301 -7.71 14.72 -15.13
N GLN A 302 -7.43 15.79 -14.39
CA GLN A 302 -6.26 16.62 -14.66
C GLN A 302 -4.97 15.81 -14.55
N TRP A 303 -4.82 15.04 -13.48
CA TRP A 303 -3.68 14.16 -13.28
C TRP A 303 -3.49 13.14 -14.43
N LEU A 304 -4.59 12.57 -14.98
CA LEU A 304 -4.51 11.70 -16.16
C LEU A 304 -4.03 12.47 -17.40
N ALA A 305 -4.52 13.70 -17.62
CA ALA A 305 -4.14 14.54 -18.74
C ALA A 305 -2.65 14.94 -18.64
N ASP A 306 -2.18 15.31 -17.46
CA ASP A 306 -0.78 15.66 -17.21
C ASP A 306 0.16 14.48 -17.48
N LYS A 307 -0.26 13.26 -17.13
CA LYS A 307 0.48 12.03 -17.45
C LYS A 307 0.48 11.65 -18.92
N ALA A 308 -0.58 11.99 -19.65
CA ALA A 308 -0.71 11.68 -21.08
C ALA A 308 0.04 12.69 -21.98
N SER A 309 0.38 13.88 -21.44
CA SER A 309 1.17 14.87 -22.15
C SER A 309 2.64 14.46 -22.13
N PRO A 310 3.29 14.22 -23.29
CA PRO A 310 4.73 14.01 -23.33
C PRO A 310 5.39 15.26 -22.73
N GLN A 311 6.21 15.07 -21.69
CA GLN A 311 7.12 16.13 -21.25
C GLN A 311 8.08 16.37 -22.42
N GLY A 312 7.90 17.52 -23.10
CA GLY A 312 8.78 17.99 -24.15
C GLY A 312 10.18 18.31 -23.62
#